data_02f9571c6ee67c16b85a9d5138507dc4
#
_entry.id   02f9571c6ee67c16b85a9d5138507dc4
#
_cell.length_a   1.000
_cell.length_b   1.000
_cell.length_c   1.000
_cell.angle_alpha   90.00
_cell.angle_beta   90.00
_cell.angle_gamma   90.00
#
_symmetry.space_group_name_H-M   'P 1'
#
loop_
_entity.id
_entity.type
_entity.pdbx_description
1 polymer ?
#
loop_
_entity_poly.entity_id
_entity_poly.type
_entity_poly.pdbx_seq_one_letter_code
_entity_poly.pdbx_strand_id
1 'polypeptide(L)'
;PVKNPEKALEGRNFVLHEMLASGFITDEECNAAIAEPLAVIQNTTESTNENYQTSYAIHCAALELMKMDGFKFKYTFSDKADYDSYMSEYTSLYSDKSESIRAGGYVINTSLDSAMQDIVQNRLDSNLAKFKDIDQETGKYELQGAAVVVNNETNYVVAIVGGRGTDDQFNRGYLSYRQPGSTIKPLLDYAPAFDTGE
;
A
#
# COMPACT_ATOMS: atom_id res chain seq x y z
N PRO A 1 17.49 -17.37 3.30
CA PRO A 1 17.36 -18.77 2.90
C PRO A 1 16.76 -18.91 1.48
N VAL A 2 15.63 -18.23 1.17
CA VAL A 2 14.92 -18.37 -0.12
C VAL A 2 15.77 -17.99 -1.33
N LYS A 3 16.47 -16.85 -1.28
CA LYS A 3 17.32 -16.36 -2.39
C LYS A 3 18.66 -17.10 -2.51
N ASN A 4 19.15 -17.71 -1.45
CA ASN A 4 20.42 -18.42 -1.43
C ASN A 4 20.38 -19.56 -0.41
N PRO A 5 19.82 -20.72 -0.78
CA PRO A 5 19.64 -21.87 0.12
C PRO A 5 20.98 -22.47 0.56
N GLU A 6 21.99 -22.45 -0.29
CA GLU A 6 23.32 -23.01 0.04
C GLU A 6 23.98 -22.24 1.19
N LYS A 7 24.00 -20.90 1.13
CA LYS A 7 24.50 -20.08 2.23
C LYS A 7 23.69 -20.26 3.53
N ALA A 8 22.41 -20.51 3.43
CA ALA A 8 21.58 -20.78 4.61
C ALA A 8 21.93 -22.12 5.24
N LEU A 9 22.20 -23.15 4.43
CA LEU A 9 22.69 -24.45 4.91
C LEU A 9 24.06 -24.34 5.57
N GLU A 10 25.01 -23.64 4.94
CA GLU A 10 26.34 -23.38 5.50
C GLU A 10 26.23 -22.68 6.86
N GLY A 11 25.43 -21.61 6.94
CA GLY A 11 25.20 -20.87 8.18
C GLY A 11 24.58 -21.73 9.27
N ARG A 12 23.55 -22.54 8.95
CA ARG A 12 22.95 -23.46 9.91
C ARG A 12 23.98 -24.47 10.41
N ASN A 13 24.70 -25.11 9.52
CA ASN A 13 25.68 -26.12 9.87
C ASN A 13 26.83 -25.57 10.71
N PHE A 14 27.29 -24.34 10.39
CA PHE A 14 28.27 -23.65 11.23
C PHE A 14 27.77 -23.47 12.68
N VAL A 15 26.53 -22.99 12.86
CA VAL A 15 25.94 -22.82 14.20
C VAL A 15 25.82 -24.16 14.95
N LEU A 16 25.39 -25.23 14.26
CA LEU A 16 25.28 -26.55 14.86
C LEU A 16 26.64 -27.09 15.34
N HIS A 17 27.71 -26.88 14.57
CA HIS A 17 29.07 -27.26 14.99
C HIS A 17 29.56 -26.45 16.18
N GLU A 18 29.26 -25.15 16.26
CA GLU A 18 29.61 -24.31 17.40
C GLU A 18 28.82 -24.72 18.66
N MET A 19 27.56 -25.12 18.50
CA MET A 19 26.74 -25.67 19.63
C MET A 19 27.31 -26.98 20.16
N LEU A 20 27.75 -27.86 19.24
CA LEU A 20 28.42 -29.12 19.62
C LEU A 20 29.76 -28.84 20.35
N ALA A 21 30.59 -27.97 19.81
CA ALA A 21 31.88 -27.60 20.38
C ALA A 21 31.72 -26.98 21.78
N SER A 22 30.62 -26.26 22.00
CA SER A 22 30.27 -25.62 23.25
C SER A 22 29.53 -26.56 24.22
N GLY A 23 29.25 -27.82 23.85
CA GLY A 23 28.60 -28.81 24.69
C GLY A 23 27.09 -28.60 24.89
N PHE A 24 26.44 -27.79 24.03
CA PHE A 24 24.99 -27.57 24.08
C PHE A 24 24.17 -28.70 23.46
N ILE A 25 24.77 -29.44 22.50
CA ILE A 25 24.17 -30.60 21.85
C ILE A 25 25.18 -31.72 21.74
N THR A 26 24.71 -32.95 21.58
CA THR A 26 25.53 -34.14 21.36
C THR A 26 25.92 -34.31 19.89
N ASP A 27 26.90 -35.18 19.63
CA ASP A 27 27.29 -35.57 18.27
C ASP A 27 26.10 -36.16 17.47
N GLU A 28 25.27 -36.98 18.13
CA GLU A 28 24.09 -37.59 17.53
C GLU A 28 23.05 -36.52 17.11
N GLU A 29 22.76 -35.55 17.99
CA GLU A 29 21.85 -34.46 17.76
C GLU A 29 22.36 -33.54 16.63
N CYS A 30 23.65 -33.22 16.63
CA CYS A 30 24.25 -32.41 15.60
C CYS A 30 24.16 -33.08 14.22
N ASN A 31 24.52 -34.36 14.11
CA ASN A 31 24.45 -35.09 12.86
C ASN A 31 23.00 -35.27 12.37
N ALA A 32 22.05 -35.53 13.26
CA ALA A 32 20.63 -35.61 12.93
C ALA A 32 20.12 -34.27 12.37
N ALA A 33 20.44 -33.15 13.01
CA ALA A 33 20.03 -31.82 12.57
C ALA A 33 20.67 -31.39 11.25
N ILE A 34 21.93 -31.78 10.97
CA ILE A 34 22.60 -31.54 9.70
C ILE A 34 21.95 -32.35 8.55
N ALA A 35 21.52 -33.58 8.84
CA ALA A 35 20.87 -34.46 7.86
C ALA A 35 19.45 -34.01 7.51
N GLU A 36 18.81 -33.19 8.33
CA GLU A 36 17.49 -32.64 8.01
C GLU A 36 17.54 -31.69 6.81
N PRO A 37 16.66 -31.89 5.82
CA PRO A 37 16.56 -30.97 4.69
C PRO A 37 16.12 -29.56 5.16
N LEU A 38 16.67 -28.53 4.52
CA LEU A 38 16.25 -27.15 4.83
C LEU A 38 14.83 -26.91 4.28
N ALA A 39 13.83 -27.13 5.11
CA ALA A 39 12.45 -26.79 4.79
C ALA A 39 12.22 -25.31 5.14
N VAL A 40 12.27 -24.44 4.14
CA VAL A 40 11.84 -23.06 4.32
C VAL A 40 10.33 -23.03 4.24
N ILE A 41 9.68 -22.87 5.39
CA ILE A 41 8.25 -22.56 5.41
C ILE A 41 8.13 -21.14 4.85
N GLN A 42 7.91 -21.05 3.55
CA GLN A 42 7.40 -19.82 2.99
C GLN A 42 5.96 -19.73 3.49
N ASN A 43 5.70 -18.82 4.43
CA ASN A 43 4.38 -18.26 4.47
C ASN A 43 4.20 -17.56 3.11
N THR A 44 3.78 -18.32 2.11
CA THR A 44 3.02 -17.76 1.03
C THR A 44 1.74 -17.25 1.68
N THR A 45 1.79 -16.10 2.31
CA THR A 45 0.66 -15.21 2.24
C THR A 45 0.35 -15.24 0.75
N GLU A 46 -0.74 -15.94 0.38
CA GLU A 46 -1.33 -15.74 -0.95
C GLU A 46 -1.15 -14.26 -1.18
N SER A 47 -0.55 -13.87 -2.29
CA SER A 47 -0.47 -12.48 -2.64
C SER A 47 -1.92 -12.04 -2.61
N THR A 48 -2.32 -11.46 -1.49
CA THR A 48 -3.64 -10.87 -1.39
C THR A 48 -3.59 -9.87 -2.50
N ASN A 49 -4.31 -10.15 -3.60
CA ASN A 49 -4.41 -9.23 -4.71
C ASN A 49 -4.89 -7.93 -4.08
N GLU A 50 -3.95 -7.03 -3.83
CA GLU A 50 -4.27 -5.75 -3.22
C GLU A 50 -5.27 -5.10 -4.17
N ASN A 51 -6.48 -4.96 -3.71
CA ASN A 51 -7.52 -4.21 -4.40
C ASN A 51 -7.47 -2.74 -3.98
N TYR A 52 -8.28 -1.90 -4.58
CA TYR A 52 -8.30 -0.46 -4.27
C TYR A 52 -8.65 -0.17 -2.80
N GLN A 53 -9.44 -1.01 -2.14
CA GLN A 53 -9.78 -0.84 -0.72
C GLN A 53 -8.57 -1.17 0.17
N THR A 54 -7.92 -2.31 -0.07
CA THR A 54 -6.77 -2.73 0.74
C THR A 54 -5.58 -1.82 0.55
N SER A 55 -5.30 -1.38 -0.69
CA SER A 55 -4.21 -0.43 -0.95
C SER A 55 -4.45 0.92 -0.27
N TYR A 56 -5.69 1.41 -0.26
CA TYR A 56 -6.05 2.63 0.44
C TYR A 56 -6.01 2.47 1.97
N ALA A 57 -6.47 1.34 2.50
CA ALA A 57 -6.39 1.05 3.94
C ALA A 57 -4.93 1.00 4.43
N ILE A 58 -4.05 0.35 3.68
CA ILE A 58 -2.60 0.32 3.98
C ILE A 58 -2.02 1.73 3.91
N HIS A 59 -2.39 2.51 2.89
CA HIS A 59 -1.94 3.90 2.77
C HIS A 59 -2.33 4.74 3.99
N CYS A 60 -3.59 4.72 4.39
CA CYS A 60 -4.06 5.46 5.57
C CYS A 60 -3.35 5.00 6.85
N ALA A 61 -3.19 3.69 7.03
CA ALA A 61 -2.51 3.14 8.19
C ALA A 61 -1.02 3.51 8.22
N ALA A 62 -0.34 3.51 7.08
CA ALA A 62 1.06 3.94 6.98
C ALA A 62 1.22 5.42 7.37
N LEU A 63 0.34 6.30 6.89
CA LEU A 63 0.35 7.71 7.27
C LEU A 63 0.11 7.91 8.77
N GLU A 64 -0.81 7.14 9.37
CA GLU A 64 -1.07 7.24 10.81
C GLU A 64 0.12 6.73 11.63
N LEU A 65 0.77 5.64 11.23
CA LEU A 65 2.01 5.17 11.86
C LEU A 65 3.14 6.20 11.76
N MET A 66 3.31 6.84 10.60
CA MET A 66 4.28 7.93 10.43
C MET A 66 4.01 9.09 11.41
N LYS A 67 2.74 9.46 11.57
CA LYS A 67 2.31 10.50 12.48
C LYS A 67 2.55 10.12 13.95
N MET A 68 2.27 8.85 14.32
CA MET A 68 2.56 8.33 15.66
C MET A 68 4.05 8.35 15.98
N ASP A 69 4.92 8.14 14.99
CA ASP A 69 6.38 8.25 15.12
C ASP A 69 6.88 9.70 15.14
N GLY A 70 5.97 10.67 15.04
CA GLY A 70 6.29 12.08 15.14
C GLY A 70 6.58 12.79 13.81
N PHE A 71 6.37 12.10 12.67
CA PHE A 71 6.51 12.75 11.36
C PHE A 71 5.47 13.87 11.19
N LYS A 72 5.92 15.04 10.75
CA LYS A 72 5.07 16.21 10.55
C LYS A 72 4.78 16.42 9.09
N PHE A 73 3.53 16.19 8.70
CA PHE A 73 3.08 16.47 7.34
C PHE A 73 3.15 17.96 7.03
N LYS A 74 3.76 18.28 5.89
CA LYS A 74 4.02 19.64 5.44
C LYS A 74 3.38 19.85 4.06
N TYR A 75 2.68 20.94 3.89
CA TYR A 75 1.93 21.25 2.66
C TYR A 75 2.47 22.49 1.93
N THR A 76 3.39 23.23 2.57
CA THR A 76 4.03 24.40 1.99
C THR A 76 5.54 24.28 2.18
N PHE A 77 6.30 24.68 1.18
CA PHE A 77 7.75 24.55 1.13
C PHE A 77 8.36 25.90 0.77
N SER A 78 9.51 26.20 1.37
CA SER A 78 10.20 27.47 1.12
C SER A 78 10.87 27.51 -0.24
N ASP A 79 11.40 26.38 -0.68
CA ASP A 79 12.07 26.21 -1.96
C ASP A 79 12.08 24.72 -2.39
N LYS A 80 12.73 24.44 -3.52
CA LYS A 80 12.84 23.10 -4.06
C LYS A 80 13.69 22.17 -3.17
N ALA A 81 14.74 22.66 -2.53
CA ALA A 81 15.60 21.85 -1.68
C ALA A 81 14.87 21.38 -0.43
N ASP A 82 14.06 22.26 0.18
CA ASP A 82 13.17 21.94 1.30
C ASP A 82 12.13 20.87 0.90
N TYR A 83 11.55 21.00 -0.30
CA TYR A 83 10.64 19.98 -0.84
C TYR A 83 11.33 18.65 -1.07
N ASP A 84 12.49 18.64 -1.73
CA ASP A 84 13.23 17.42 -2.06
C ASP A 84 13.67 16.68 -0.79
N SER A 85 14.13 17.41 0.24
CA SER A 85 14.49 16.87 1.56
C SER A 85 13.29 16.22 2.25
N TYR A 86 12.16 16.94 2.30
CA TYR A 86 10.92 16.41 2.86
C TYR A 86 10.43 15.16 2.13
N MET A 87 10.43 15.16 0.81
CA MET A 87 9.98 14.03 0.02
C MET A 87 10.89 12.81 0.16
N SER A 88 12.19 13.00 0.34
CA SER A 88 13.13 11.91 0.62
C SER A 88 12.82 11.23 1.96
N GLU A 89 12.61 12.01 3.02
CA GLU A 89 12.22 11.50 4.34
C GLU A 89 10.84 10.83 4.30
N TYR A 90 9.85 11.51 3.71
CA TYR A 90 8.49 10.98 3.54
C TYR A 90 8.49 9.63 2.85
N THR A 91 9.19 9.52 1.72
CA THR A 91 9.19 8.29 0.90
C THR A 91 9.84 7.12 1.64
N SER A 92 10.95 7.38 2.34
CA SER A 92 11.63 6.37 3.15
C SER A 92 10.72 5.85 4.26
N LEU A 93 10.19 6.75 5.08
CA LEU A 93 9.30 6.38 6.20
C LEU A 93 8.02 5.70 5.72
N TYR A 94 7.42 6.19 4.65
CA TYR A 94 6.21 5.61 4.07
C TYR A 94 6.46 4.18 3.59
N SER A 95 7.58 3.92 2.92
CA SER A 95 7.97 2.57 2.49
C SER A 95 8.14 1.64 3.68
N ASP A 96 8.89 2.06 4.68
CA ASP A 96 9.14 1.27 5.89
C ASP A 96 7.84 0.91 6.64
N LYS A 97 6.92 1.89 6.78
CA LYS A 97 5.63 1.63 7.42
C LYS A 97 4.72 0.72 6.60
N SER A 98 4.67 0.93 5.29
CA SER A 98 3.90 0.08 4.40
C SER A 98 4.40 -1.37 4.39
N GLU A 99 5.71 -1.59 4.39
CA GLU A 99 6.32 -2.91 4.51
C GLU A 99 6.04 -3.55 5.87
N SER A 100 6.15 -2.78 6.96
CA SER A 100 5.82 -3.25 8.31
C SER A 100 4.38 -3.72 8.42
N ILE A 101 3.43 -2.97 7.84
CA ILE A 101 2.01 -3.35 7.81
C ILE A 101 1.84 -4.68 7.04
N ARG A 102 2.47 -4.82 5.87
CA ARG A 102 2.40 -6.05 5.06
C ARG A 102 3.10 -7.25 5.71
N ALA A 103 4.13 -7.01 6.51
CA ALA A 103 4.80 -8.06 7.27
C ALA A 103 3.90 -8.70 8.34
N GLY A 104 2.81 -8.02 8.71
CA GLY A 104 1.76 -8.54 9.59
C GLY A 104 1.80 -8.00 11.02
N GLY A 105 0.85 -8.47 11.81
CA GLY A 105 0.69 -8.05 13.21
C GLY A 105 -0.26 -6.88 13.42
N TYR A 106 -0.78 -6.27 12.36
CA TYR A 106 -1.74 -5.18 12.44
C TYR A 106 -3.16 -5.63 12.15
N VAL A 107 -4.12 -5.04 12.83
CA VAL A 107 -5.54 -5.11 12.52
C VAL A 107 -5.99 -3.70 12.13
N ILE A 108 -6.42 -3.53 10.88
CA ILE A 108 -6.84 -2.25 10.35
C ILE A 108 -8.36 -2.24 10.25
N ASN A 109 -9.02 -1.47 11.10
CA ASN A 109 -10.45 -1.23 11.02
C ASN A 109 -10.70 -0.01 10.12
N THR A 110 -11.51 -0.17 9.10
CA THR A 110 -11.79 0.86 8.12
C THR A 110 -13.27 1.23 8.09
N SER A 111 -13.57 2.40 7.53
CA SER A 111 -14.93 2.85 7.21
C SER A 111 -15.42 2.37 5.84
N LEU A 112 -14.61 1.59 5.12
CA LEU A 112 -14.91 1.15 3.77
C LEU A 112 -16.05 0.12 3.78
N ASP A 113 -17.03 0.32 2.89
CA ASP A 113 -18.19 -0.54 2.68
C ASP A 113 -18.00 -1.33 1.38
N SER A 114 -17.88 -2.65 1.49
CA SER A 114 -17.66 -3.51 0.34
C SER A 114 -18.82 -3.51 -0.65
N ALA A 115 -20.05 -3.39 -0.16
CA ALA A 115 -21.23 -3.34 -1.06
C ALA A 115 -21.24 -2.03 -1.86
N MET A 116 -20.92 -0.90 -1.21
CA MET A 116 -20.79 0.38 -1.89
C MET A 116 -19.61 0.35 -2.88
N GLN A 117 -18.50 -0.25 -2.51
CA GLN A 117 -17.34 -0.44 -3.39
C GLN A 117 -17.72 -1.16 -4.68
N ASP A 118 -18.42 -2.29 -4.56
CA ASP A 118 -18.85 -3.08 -5.73
C ASP A 118 -19.81 -2.30 -6.62
N ILE A 119 -20.73 -1.54 -6.03
CA ILE A 119 -21.63 -0.68 -6.80
C ILE A 119 -20.85 0.36 -7.58
N VAL A 120 -19.91 1.06 -6.94
CA VAL A 120 -19.13 2.13 -7.58
C VAL A 120 -18.23 1.57 -8.68
N GLN A 121 -17.53 0.44 -8.41
CA GLN A 121 -16.69 -0.24 -9.40
C GLN A 121 -17.51 -0.65 -10.63
N ASN A 122 -18.62 -1.35 -10.42
CA ASN A 122 -19.49 -1.81 -11.51
C ASN A 122 -20.06 -0.64 -12.34
N ARG A 123 -20.41 0.47 -11.69
CA ARG A 123 -20.90 1.67 -12.39
C ARG A 123 -19.81 2.34 -13.20
N LEU A 124 -18.60 2.45 -12.67
CA LEU A 124 -17.46 3.00 -13.39
C LEU A 124 -17.14 2.14 -14.62
N ASP A 125 -17.01 0.84 -14.44
CA ASP A 125 -16.69 -0.09 -15.53
C ASP A 125 -17.77 -0.09 -16.62
N SER A 126 -19.05 -0.11 -16.24
CA SER A 126 -20.16 -0.08 -17.18
C SER A 126 -20.20 1.21 -17.99
N ASN A 127 -19.98 2.36 -17.36
CA ASN A 127 -19.98 3.65 -18.05
C ASN A 127 -18.80 3.80 -19.02
N LEU A 128 -17.67 3.20 -18.71
CA LEU A 128 -16.45 3.23 -19.52
C LEU A 128 -16.36 2.08 -20.54
N ALA A 129 -17.27 1.11 -20.52
CA ALA A 129 -17.22 -0.10 -21.34
C ALA A 129 -17.17 0.17 -22.86
N LYS A 130 -17.67 1.31 -23.30
CA LYS A 130 -17.65 1.72 -24.73
C LYS A 130 -16.25 2.13 -25.23
N PHE A 131 -15.33 2.50 -24.33
CA PHE A 131 -13.96 2.86 -24.65
C PHE A 131 -13.09 1.61 -24.52
N LYS A 132 -12.58 1.09 -25.62
CA LYS A 132 -11.91 -0.22 -25.68
C LYS A 132 -10.43 -0.14 -26.02
N ASP A 133 -9.91 1.06 -26.23
CA ASP A 133 -8.52 1.27 -26.61
C ASP A 133 -7.61 0.82 -25.46
N ILE A 134 -6.61 0.00 -25.81
CA ILE A 134 -5.68 -0.62 -24.89
C ILE A 134 -4.28 -0.13 -25.20
N ASP A 135 -3.60 0.35 -24.18
CA ASP A 135 -2.19 0.69 -24.23
C ASP A 135 -1.37 -0.59 -24.47
N GLN A 136 -0.58 -0.59 -25.54
CA GLN A 136 0.16 -1.78 -26.00
C GLN A 136 1.34 -2.15 -25.10
N GLU A 137 1.84 -1.20 -24.30
CA GLU A 137 2.96 -1.44 -23.37
C GLU A 137 2.49 -2.04 -22.06
N THR A 138 1.37 -1.55 -21.54
CA THR A 138 0.85 -1.94 -20.23
C THR A 138 -0.25 -3.00 -20.29
N GLY A 139 -0.89 -3.19 -21.45
CA GLY A 139 -2.04 -4.08 -21.63
C GLY A 139 -3.31 -3.57 -20.95
N LYS A 140 -3.32 -2.34 -20.45
CA LYS A 140 -4.45 -1.74 -19.73
C LYS A 140 -5.24 -0.80 -20.64
N TYR A 141 -6.49 -0.56 -20.29
CA TYR A 141 -7.29 0.45 -21.00
C TYR A 141 -6.63 1.82 -20.93
N GLU A 142 -6.53 2.52 -22.08
CA GLU A 142 -6.00 3.89 -22.14
C GLU A 142 -6.86 4.86 -21.32
N LEU A 143 -8.18 4.77 -21.50
CA LEU A 143 -9.10 5.57 -20.71
C LEU A 143 -9.39 4.91 -19.38
N GLN A 144 -8.94 5.55 -18.33
CA GLN A 144 -9.17 5.19 -16.94
C GLN A 144 -10.14 6.17 -16.26
N GLY A 145 -10.65 5.76 -15.10
CA GLY A 145 -11.47 6.62 -14.24
C GLY A 145 -11.21 6.29 -12.78
N ALA A 146 -11.55 7.22 -11.92
CA ALA A 146 -11.51 6.99 -10.47
C ALA A 146 -12.74 7.63 -9.82
N ALA A 147 -13.15 7.09 -8.68
CA ALA A 147 -14.24 7.62 -7.89
C ALA A 147 -13.95 7.44 -6.40
N VAL A 148 -14.26 8.45 -5.61
CA VAL A 148 -14.18 8.41 -4.15
C VAL A 148 -15.55 8.80 -3.61
N VAL A 149 -16.09 7.98 -2.71
CA VAL A 149 -17.36 8.24 -2.04
C VAL A 149 -17.11 8.53 -0.57
N VAL A 150 -17.56 9.68 -0.13
CA VAL A 150 -17.43 10.14 1.26
C VAL A 150 -18.81 10.20 1.89
N ASN A 151 -18.93 9.68 3.10
CA ASN A 151 -20.13 9.83 3.91
C ASN A 151 -20.17 11.24 4.50
N ASN A 152 -21.20 12.01 4.21
CA ASN A 152 -21.31 13.42 4.63
C ASN A 152 -21.53 13.61 6.14
N GLU A 153 -21.99 12.58 6.85
CA GLU A 153 -22.21 12.65 8.29
C GLU A 153 -20.92 12.40 9.07
N THR A 154 -20.12 11.42 8.60
CA THR A 154 -18.89 11.00 9.28
C THR A 154 -17.62 11.61 8.69
N ASN A 155 -17.70 12.13 7.46
CA ASN A 155 -16.58 12.59 6.64
C ASN A 155 -15.53 11.48 6.31
N TYR A 156 -15.94 10.21 6.44
CA TYR A 156 -15.08 9.09 6.11
C TYR A 156 -15.30 8.59 4.68
N VAL A 157 -14.22 8.11 4.06
CA VAL A 157 -14.29 7.45 2.77
C VAL A 157 -14.95 6.09 2.95
N VAL A 158 -16.04 5.83 2.24
CA VAL A 158 -16.79 4.56 2.29
C VAL A 158 -16.54 3.69 1.07
N ALA A 159 -16.14 4.27 -0.08
CA ALA A 159 -15.69 3.52 -1.24
C ALA A 159 -14.62 4.31 -2.00
N ILE A 160 -13.68 3.60 -2.60
CA ILE A 160 -12.61 4.18 -3.41
C ILE A 160 -12.26 3.26 -4.58
N VAL A 161 -12.50 3.73 -5.79
CA VAL A 161 -12.19 3.03 -7.04
C VAL A 161 -11.10 3.80 -7.75
N GLY A 162 -9.97 3.14 -7.98
CA GLY A 162 -8.77 3.78 -8.53
C GLY A 162 -8.57 3.56 -10.04
N GLY A 163 -9.41 2.74 -10.67
CA GLY A 163 -9.26 2.40 -12.09
C GLY A 163 -10.38 1.50 -12.59
N ARG A 164 -10.31 1.15 -13.87
CA ARG A 164 -11.19 0.16 -14.50
C ARG A 164 -10.72 -1.24 -14.14
N GLY A 165 -11.68 -2.11 -13.79
CA GLY A 165 -11.37 -3.46 -13.32
C GLY A 165 -10.67 -3.47 -11.96
N THR A 166 -10.12 -4.62 -11.59
CA THR A 166 -9.45 -4.83 -10.29
C THR A 166 -7.96 -5.14 -10.42
N ASP A 167 -7.44 -5.23 -11.64
CA ASP A 167 -6.08 -5.71 -11.92
C ASP A 167 -5.02 -4.59 -11.88
N ASP A 168 -5.43 -3.32 -11.80
CA ASP A 168 -4.52 -2.19 -11.70
C ASP A 168 -4.28 -1.81 -10.24
N GLN A 169 -3.04 -1.92 -9.78
CA GLN A 169 -2.66 -1.53 -8.41
C GLN A 169 -2.52 -0.02 -8.24
N PHE A 170 -2.46 0.76 -9.32
CA PHE A 170 -2.36 2.21 -9.24
C PHE A 170 -3.70 2.84 -8.92
N ASN A 171 -3.89 3.18 -7.65
CA ASN A 171 -5.13 3.78 -7.16
C ASN A 171 -5.17 5.29 -7.47
N ARG A 172 -5.81 5.64 -8.58
CA ARG A 172 -5.95 7.04 -9.04
C ARG A 172 -6.82 7.91 -8.12
N GLY A 173 -7.57 7.29 -7.21
CA GLY A 173 -8.39 8.00 -6.24
C GLY A 173 -7.57 8.85 -5.26
N TYR A 174 -6.29 8.48 -5.00
CA TYR A 174 -5.42 9.25 -4.12
C TYR A 174 -3.98 9.44 -4.63
N LEU A 175 -3.57 8.74 -5.68
CA LEU A 175 -2.21 8.84 -6.23
C LEU A 175 -2.12 9.71 -7.49
N SER A 176 -3.25 10.02 -8.15
CA SER A 176 -3.26 10.77 -9.40
C SER A 176 -3.50 12.25 -9.15
N TYR A 177 -2.58 13.08 -9.59
CA TYR A 177 -2.69 14.54 -9.55
C TYR A 177 -3.15 15.04 -10.92
N ARG A 178 -4.27 15.77 -10.94
CA ARG A 178 -4.86 16.35 -12.15
C ARG A 178 -5.26 17.79 -11.91
N GLN A 179 -5.24 18.58 -12.97
CA GLN A 179 -5.81 19.93 -12.92
C GLN A 179 -7.32 19.83 -12.72
N PRO A 180 -7.88 20.50 -11.70
CA PRO A 180 -9.31 20.39 -11.37
C PRO A 180 -10.21 21.05 -12.43
N GLY A 181 -9.71 22.02 -13.18
CA GLY A 181 -10.53 22.83 -14.06
C GLY A 181 -11.69 23.48 -13.31
N SER A 182 -12.88 23.52 -13.93
CA SER A 182 -14.06 24.13 -13.32
C SER A 182 -14.61 23.42 -12.07
N THR A 183 -14.15 22.22 -11.76
CA THR A 183 -14.55 21.51 -10.53
C THR A 183 -14.00 22.15 -9.26
N ILE A 184 -13.03 23.07 -9.37
CA ILE A 184 -12.50 23.82 -8.22
C ILE A 184 -13.43 24.95 -7.77
N LYS A 185 -14.38 25.40 -8.61
CA LYS A 185 -15.26 26.54 -8.31
C LYS A 185 -16.01 26.45 -6.99
N PRO A 186 -16.55 25.31 -6.58
CA PRO A 186 -17.19 25.20 -5.26
C PRO A 186 -16.28 25.61 -4.11
N LEU A 187 -14.99 25.37 -4.21
CA LEU A 187 -14.01 25.68 -3.17
C LEU A 187 -13.44 27.09 -3.27
N LEU A 188 -13.17 27.60 -4.48
CA LEU A 188 -12.49 28.88 -4.68
C LEU A 188 -13.46 30.05 -4.95
N ASP A 189 -14.60 29.77 -5.54
CA ASP A 189 -15.57 30.83 -5.90
C ASP A 189 -16.77 30.83 -4.93
N TYR A 190 -17.47 29.69 -4.80
CA TYR A 190 -18.75 29.64 -4.10
C TYR A 190 -18.62 29.63 -2.58
N ALA A 191 -17.69 28.82 -2.02
CA ALA A 191 -17.54 28.76 -0.57
C ALA A 191 -17.12 30.11 0.03
N PRO A 192 -16.13 30.84 -0.53
CA PRO A 192 -15.81 32.20 -0.06
C PRO A 192 -16.96 33.20 -0.20
N ALA A 193 -17.73 33.14 -1.34
CA ALA A 193 -18.88 34.04 -1.54
C ALA A 193 -19.96 33.81 -0.48
N PHE A 194 -20.26 32.54 -0.16
CA PHE A 194 -21.22 32.23 0.91
C PHE A 194 -20.70 32.62 2.30
N ASP A 195 -19.40 32.52 2.55
CA ASP A 195 -18.80 32.88 3.84
C ASP A 195 -18.80 34.42 4.05
N THR A 196 -18.61 35.19 2.97
CA THR A 196 -18.67 36.66 3.00
C THR A 196 -20.08 37.24 2.90
N GLY A 197 -21.06 36.40 2.53
CA GLY A 197 -22.46 36.81 2.36
C GLY A 197 -22.75 37.56 1.05
N GLU A 198 -21.93 37.34 0.03
CA GLU A 198 -22.10 37.88 -1.34
C GLU A 198 -22.93 36.95 -2.24
#